data_35504c2770af95fd9c09f8aa59afc129
#
_entry.id   35504c2770af95fd9c09f8aa59afc129
#
_cell.length_a   1.000
_cell.length_b   1.000
_cell.length_c   1.000
_cell.angle_alpha   90.00
_cell.angle_beta   90.00
_cell.angle_gamma   90.00
#
_symmetry.space_group_name_H-M   'P 1'
#
loop_
_entity.id
_entity.type
_entity.pdbx_description
1 polymer ?
#
loop_
_entity_poly.entity_id
_entity_poly.type
_entity_poly.pdbx_seq_one_letter_code
_entity_poly.pdbx_strand_id
1 'polypeptide(L)'
;MDRTKSGRVNVAKDVFKEAGKNFLMGIPAFRRWRLKRPRAGAFFTGADEELERYAFLGLNLLQKYVGTVEGKHVCEIGAGDYLTSGLAILAAGAASYTVIDRFPGDYTGATAKDWYRGIEDNWSRFYPEIAWAKDLRAADFPEKYSDRIELIREPIETAKTGKKYDIVCSFQVGEHISNLESFAEINKRLLKPGGTALHRVDFGPHDCWFQYEDPLTFLQFPDNLWRLTGSNRGTPNRLRHHEFMNAFEKAGLAVEIAKIDYFEETSIDFTKLNKKFRQMPRESLLVGVVIYKLCNNLNAKNAD
;
A
#
# COMPACT_ATOMS: atom_id res chain seq x y z
N MET A 1 19.56 12.53 -4.68
CA MET A 1 20.09 12.47 -3.32
C MET A 1 21.35 11.61 -3.36
N ASP A 2 22.51 12.20 -3.11
CA ASP A 2 23.82 11.59 -3.32
C ASP A 2 24.05 10.42 -2.34
N ARG A 3 24.14 9.19 -2.86
CA ARG A 3 24.22 7.94 -2.05
C ARG A 3 25.65 7.44 -1.84
N THR A 4 26.64 8.30 -1.87
CA THR A 4 28.05 7.92 -1.67
C THR A 4 28.48 8.14 -0.22
N LYS A 5 28.05 7.28 0.71
CA LYS A 5 28.77 7.02 1.96
C LYS A 5 28.91 5.53 2.15
N SER A 6 30.00 4.98 1.65
CA SER A 6 30.48 3.63 1.97
C SER A 6 30.91 3.57 3.45
N GLY A 7 29.93 3.49 4.35
CA GLY A 7 30.17 3.07 5.71
C GLY A 7 29.98 1.57 5.79
N ARG A 8 30.99 0.81 6.22
CA ARG A 8 30.82 -0.61 6.56
C ARG A 8 29.56 -0.76 7.42
N VAL A 9 28.52 -1.37 6.87
CA VAL A 9 27.27 -1.63 7.56
C VAL A 9 27.59 -2.48 8.78
N ASN A 10 27.44 -1.93 9.98
CA ASN A 10 27.56 -2.71 11.19
C ASN A 10 26.25 -3.47 11.42
N VAL A 11 26.09 -4.59 10.70
CA VAL A 11 24.88 -5.42 10.68
C VAL A 11 24.40 -5.74 12.10
N ALA A 12 25.31 -6.03 13.03
CA ALA A 12 24.94 -6.36 14.41
C ALA A 12 24.30 -5.17 15.14
N LYS A 13 24.86 -3.97 15.00
CA LYS A 13 24.32 -2.75 15.60
C LYS A 13 22.94 -2.40 15.03
N ASP A 14 22.78 -2.53 13.73
CA ASP A 14 21.52 -2.20 13.06
C ASP A 14 20.44 -3.24 13.37
N VAL A 15 20.76 -4.53 13.42
CA VAL A 15 19.86 -5.57 13.89
C VAL A 15 19.38 -5.30 15.31
N PHE A 16 20.30 -4.96 16.23
CA PHE A 16 19.94 -4.64 17.61
C PHE A 16 19.02 -3.43 17.70
N LYS A 17 19.31 -2.38 16.94
CA LYS A 17 18.46 -1.17 16.84
C LYS A 17 17.07 -1.49 16.31
N GLU A 18 16.97 -2.26 15.23
CA GLU A 18 15.70 -2.61 14.62
C GLU A 18 14.90 -3.61 15.49
N ALA A 19 15.55 -4.55 16.15
CA ALA A 19 14.92 -5.43 17.14
C ALA A 19 14.36 -4.64 18.34
N GLY A 20 15.13 -3.66 18.84
CA GLY A 20 14.65 -2.76 19.89
C GLY A 20 13.42 -1.95 19.49
N LYS A 21 13.42 -1.37 18.30
CA LYS A 21 12.23 -0.69 17.75
C LYS A 21 11.04 -1.63 17.62
N ASN A 22 11.26 -2.86 17.13
CA ASN A 22 10.22 -3.86 16.99
C ASN A 22 9.62 -4.24 18.35
N PHE A 23 10.45 -4.45 19.35
CA PHE A 23 10.01 -4.73 20.72
C PHE A 23 9.15 -3.59 21.28
N LEU A 24 9.60 -2.34 21.16
CA LEU A 24 8.82 -1.17 21.61
C LEU A 24 7.46 -1.08 20.91
N MET A 25 7.39 -1.35 19.63
CA MET A 25 6.13 -1.37 18.88
C MET A 25 5.19 -2.51 19.30
N GLY A 26 5.71 -3.55 19.95
CA GLY A 26 4.90 -4.60 20.59
C GLY A 26 4.19 -4.14 21.86
N ILE A 27 4.62 -3.03 22.47
CA ILE A 27 4.00 -2.46 23.69
C ILE A 27 2.79 -1.60 23.29
N PRO A 28 1.54 -1.96 23.69
CA PRO A 28 0.33 -1.27 23.21
C PRO A 28 0.32 0.23 23.48
N ALA A 29 0.81 0.67 24.65
CA ALA A 29 0.85 2.08 25.04
C ALA A 29 1.84 2.87 24.15
N PHE A 30 3.04 2.33 23.93
CA PHE A 30 4.05 2.93 23.05
C PHE A 30 3.57 3.00 21.61
N ARG A 31 2.95 1.92 21.13
CA ARG A 31 2.37 1.85 19.79
C ARG A 31 1.31 2.92 19.57
N ARG A 32 0.33 3.06 20.50
CA ARG A 32 -0.70 4.11 20.42
C ARG A 32 -0.09 5.50 20.41
N TRP A 33 0.92 5.75 21.24
CA TRP A 33 1.63 7.02 21.27
C TRP A 33 2.37 7.29 19.96
N ARG A 34 3.05 6.28 19.39
CA ARG A 34 3.82 6.41 18.14
C ARG A 34 2.93 6.64 16.93
N LEU A 35 1.78 5.97 16.86
CA LEU A 35 0.82 6.09 15.75
C LEU A 35 0.14 7.47 15.68
N LYS A 36 0.10 8.21 16.78
CA LYS A 36 -0.39 9.60 16.82
C LYS A 36 0.63 10.62 16.28
N ARG A 37 1.85 10.20 15.96
CA ARG A 37 2.90 11.10 15.46
C ARG A 37 3.14 10.85 13.99
N PRO A 38 3.15 11.90 13.16
CA PRO A 38 3.46 11.76 11.76
C PRO A 38 4.85 11.13 11.58
N ARG A 39 5.04 10.38 10.52
CA ARG A 39 6.34 9.84 10.14
C ARG A 39 7.19 10.96 9.55
N ALA A 40 8.52 10.81 9.62
CA ALA A 40 9.43 11.74 8.95
C ALA A 40 9.10 11.78 7.45
N GLY A 41 8.92 12.97 6.90
CA GLY A 41 8.49 13.19 5.50
C GLY A 41 6.99 13.24 5.29
N ALA A 42 6.17 13.10 6.34
CA ALA A 42 4.70 13.14 6.22
C ALA A 42 4.10 14.56 6.33
N PHE A 43 4.92 15.60 6.42
CA PHE A 43 4.45 16.98 6.44
C PHE A 43 4.22 17.47 5.02
N PHE A 44 3.08 18.14 4.79
CA PHE A 44 2.80 18.80 3.54
C PHE A 44 3.66 20.06 3.39
N THR A 45 4.48 20.12 2.33
CA THR A 45 5.33 21.27 2.00
C THR A 45 4.81 22.08 0.82
N GLY A 46 3.82 21.56 0.10
CA GLY A 46 3.28 22.19 -1.11
C GLY A 46 4.00 21.80 -2.40
N ALA A 47 5.00 20.90 -2.33
CA ALA A 47 5.70 20.45 -3.51
C ALA A 47 4.82 19.53 -4.38
N ASP A 48 4.88 19.70 -5.71
CA ASP A 48 4.12 18.90 -6.67
C ASP A 48 4.41 17.41 -6.56
N GLU A 49 5.68 17.04 -6.41
CA GLU A 49 6.12 15.66 -6.24
C GLU A 49 5.51 14.98 -5.01
N GLU A 50 5.25 15.74 -3.95
CA GLU A 50 4.57 15.22 -2.76
C GLU A 50 3.09 14.99 -3.03
N LEU A 51 2.40 15.93 -3.69
CA LEU A 51 1.00 15.75 -4.10
C LEU A 51 0.84 14.55 -5.02
N GLU A 52 1.69 14.41 -6.03
CA GLU A 52 1.67 13.27 -6.95
C GLU A 52 1.90 11.95 -6.22
N ARG A 53 2.87 11.91 -5.31
CA ARG A 53 3.28 10.68 -4.64
C ARG A 53 2.34 10.25 -3.52
N TYR A 54 1.84 11.19 -2.72
CA TYR A 54 1.10 10.88 -1.49
C TYR A 54 -0.40 11.16 -1.56
N ALA A 55 -0.84 11.96 -2.52
CA ALA A 55 -2.25 12.28 -2.66
C ALA A 55 -2.86 11.71 -3.94
N PHE A 56 -2.20 11.91 -5.07
CA PHE A 56 -2.79 11.63 -6.37
C PHE A 56 -2.38 10.27 -6.97
N LEU A 57 -1.36 9.60 -6.42
CA LEU A 57 -0.90 8.31 -6.93
C LEU A 57 -2.06 7.31 -7.09
N GLY A 58 -2.91 7.18 -6.06
CA GLY A 58 -4.02 6.24 -6.07
C GLY A 58 -5.02 6.54 -7.18
N LEU A 59 -5.49 7.79 -7.25
CA LEU A 59 -6.44 8.22 -8.28
C LEU A 59 -5.85 8.08 -9.69
N ASN A 60 -4.60 8.50 -9.90
CA ASN A 60 -3.90 8.38 -11.19
C ASN A 60 -3.82 6.93 -11.67
N LEU A 61 -3.49 6.00 -10.77
CA LEU A 61 -3.42 4.59 -11.11
C LEU A 61 -4.81 3.99 -11.39
N LEU A 62 -5.82 4.37 -10.62
CA LEU A 62 -7.20 3.95 -10.86
C LEU A 62 -7.69 4.44 -12.22
N GLN A 63 -7.52 5.72 -12.54
CA GLN A 63 -7.91 6.27 -13.84
C GLN A 63 -7.21 5.58 -15.01
N LYS A 64 -5.91 5.33 -14.86
CA LYS A 64 -5.11 4.72 -15.91
C LYS A 64 -5.47 3.26 -16.19
N TYR A 65 -5.73 2.46 -15.16
CA TYR A 65 -5.84 1.01 -15.29
C TYR A 65 -7.24 0.44 -15.04
N VAL A 66 -8.12 1.20 -14.37
CA VAL A 66 -9.50 0.79 -14.06
C VAL A 66 -10.50 1.66 -14.82
N GLY A 67 -10.23 2.95 -14.97
CA GLY A 67 -11.10 3.93 -15.56
C GLY A 67 -11.68 4.90 -14.54
N THR A 68 -12.85 5.46 -14.83
CA THR A 68 -13.49 6.46 -13.96
C THR A 68 -13.88 5.87 -12.59
N VAL A 69 -13.69 6.69 -11.54
CA VAL A 69 -14.19 6.39 -10.19
C VAL A 69 -15.57 7.01 -9.95
N GLU A 70 -16.09 7.82 -10.89
CA GLU A 70 -17.35 8.53 -10.75
C GLU A 70 -18.51 7.56 -10.50
N GLY A 71 -19.29 7.83 -9.45
CA GLY A 71 -20.42 6.99 -9.02
C GLY A 71 -20.03 5.61 -8.43
N LYS A 72 -18.73 5.29 -8.28
CA LYS A 72 -18.25 4.01 -7.79
C LYS A 72 -18.15 3.98 -6.26
N HIS A 73 -18.38 2.80 -5.69
CA HIS A 73 -18.06 2.48 -4.31
C HIS A 73 -16.64 1.92 -4.26
N VAL A 74 -15.73 2.65 -3.60
CA VAL A 74 -14.30 2.32 -3.56
C VAL A 74 -13.91 1.85 -2.17
N CYS A 75 -13.12 0.78 -2.09
CA CYS A 75 -12.50 0.30 -0.85
C CYS A 75 -10.97 0.35 -0.99
N GLU A 76 -10.31 1.12 -0.15
CA GLU A 76 -8.86 1.14 -0.05
C GLU A 76 -8.38 0.32 1.15
N ILE A 77 -7.41 -0.55 0.92
CA ILE A 77 -6.75 -1.32 1.96
C ILE A 77 -5.43 -0.60 2.28
N GLY A 78 -5.32 -0.08 3.52
CA GLY A 78 -4.11 0.58 3.99
C GLY A 78 -3.94 2.01 3.46
N ALA A 79 -4.75 2.95 3.95
CA ALA A 79 -4.64 4.36 3.56
C ALA A 79 -3.41 5.08 4.14
N GLY A 80 -2.74 4.48 5.14
CA GLY A 80 -1.55 5.06 5.74
C GLY A 80 -1.82 6.19 6.74
N ASP A 81 -0.96 7.21 6.74
CA ASP A 81 -0.99 8.25 7.78
C ASP A 81 -2.14 9.26 7.58
N TYR A 82 -2.63 9.44 6.35
CA TYR A 82 -3.72 10.37 6.00
C TYR A 82 -4.65 9.77 4.94
N LEU A 83 -5.89 10.30 4.83
CA LEU A 83 -6.86 9.89 3.82
C LEU A 83 -6.72 10.71 2.53
N THR A 84 -5.50 10.98 2.09
CA THR A 84 -5.23 11.80 0.90
C THR A 84 -5.77 11.18 -0.38
N SER A 85 -5.51 9.88 -0.60
CA SER A 85 -6.12 9.14 -1.72
C SER A 85 -7.65 9.15 -1.66
N GLY A 86 -8.22 8.95 -0.46
CA GLY A 86 -9.68 8.93 -0.26
C GLY A 86 -10.33 10.26 -0.60
N LEU A 87 -9.71 11.38 -0.21
CA LEU A 87 -10.19 12.71 -0.58
C LEU A 87 -10.14 12.92 -2.10
N ALA A 88 -9.02 12.55 -2.73
CA ALA A 88 -8.88 12.67 -4.19
C ALA A 88 -9.91 11.81 -4.95
N ILE A 89 -10.13 10.57 -4.50
CA ILE A 89 -11.12 9.66 -5.08
C ILE A 89 -12.55 10.21 -4.94
N LEU A 90 -12.90 10.76 -3.77
CA LEU A 90 -14.22 11.38 -3.55
C LEU A 90 -14.37 12.69 -4.33
N ALA A 91 -13.30 13.47 -4.44
CA ALA A 91 -13.27 14.69 -5.25
C ALA A 91 -13.51 14.42 -6.73
N ALA A 92 -13.01 13.28 -7.23
CA ALA A 92 -13.26 12.78 -8.59
C ALA A 92 -14.64 12.14 -8.78
N GLY A 93 -15.56 12.27 -7.81
CA GLY A 93 -16.96 11.87 -7.95
C GLY A 93 -17.31 10.46 -7.49
N ALA A 94 -16.45 9.75 -6.75
CA ALA A 94 -16.80 8.46 -6.18
C ALA A 94 -18.03 8.58 -5.25
N ALA A 95 -18.92 7.60 -5.29
CA ALA A 95 -20.13 7.59 -4.47
C ALA A 95 -19.82 7.39 -2.98
N SER A 96 -18.88 6.50 -2.67
CA SER A 96 -18.42 6.27 -1.30
C SER A 96 -16.98 5.76 -1.27
N TYR A 97 -16.35 5.94 -0.13
CA TYR A 97 -15.00 5.49 0.14
C TYR A 97 -14.95 4.76 1.48
N THR A 98 -14.48 3.51 1.46
CA THR A 98 -14.23 2.72 2.67
C THR A 98 -12.74 2.49 2.79
N VAL A 99 -12.18 2.67 3.96
CA VAL A 99 -10.81 2.31 4.25
C VAL A 99 -10.73 1.21 5.30
N ILE A 100 -9.89 0.21 5.04
CA ILE A 100 -9.56 -0.84 6.01
C ILE A 100 -8.07 -0.70 6.33
N ASP A 101 -7.75 -0.27 7.54
CA ASP A 101 -6.37 -0.03 7.96
C ASP A 101 -6.11 -0.57 9.36
N ARG A 102 -5.10 -1.43 9.47
CA ARG A 102 -4.64 -1.97 10.75
C ARG A 102 -3.96 -0.91 11.61
N PHE A 103 -3.32 0.08 10.99
CA PHE A 103 -2.50 1.11 11.62
C PHE A 103 -2.90 2.52 11.19
N PRO A 104 -4.19 2.89 11.33
CA PRO A 104 -4.68 4.17 10.85
C PRO A 104 -3.92 5.32 11.50
N GLY A 105 -3.65 6.35 10.72
CA GLY A 105 -3.06 7.59 11.16
C GLY A 105 -4.06 8.49 11.91
N ASP A 106 -3.63 9.73 12.17
CA ASP A 106 -4.51 10.79 12.69
C ASP A 106 -5.15 11.53 11.51
N TYR A 107 -6.32 11.05 11.09
CA TYR A 107 -7.02 11.55 9.92
C TYR A 107 -7.71 12.92 10.12
N THR A 108 -7.75 13.43 11.35
CA THR A 108 -8.44 14.68 11.70
C THR A 108 -7.50 15.75 12.26
N GLY A 109 -6.23 15.40 12.49
CA GLY A 109 -5.22 16.30 13.02
C GLY A 109 -4.84 17.44 12.06
N ALA A 110 -4.16 18.46 12.59
CA ALA A 110 -3.77 19.64 11.83
C ALA A 110 -2.99 19.30 10.55
N THR A 111 -2.02 18.38 10.65
CA THR A 111 -1.21 17.94 9.49
C THR A 111 -2.07 17.28 8.40
N ALA A 112 -3.07 16.47 8.79
CA ALA A 112 -4.00 15.90 7.83
C ALA A 112 -4.81 16.99 7.11
N LYS A 113 -5.27 17.99 7.87
CA LYS A 113 -6.02 19.13 7.32
C LYS A 113 -5.19 20.00 6.37
N ASP A 114 -3.88 20.11 6.61
CA ASP A 114 -2.99 20.83 5.70
C ASP A 114 -2.87 20.07 4.36
N TRP A 115 -2.74 18.73 4.40
CA TRP A 115 -2.78 17.89 3.21
C TRP A 115 -4.09 18.04 2.44
N TYR A 116 -5.24 17.99 3.13
CA TYR A 116 -6.55 18.06 2.49
C TYR A 116 -6.78 19.40 1.80
N ARG A 117 -6.41 20.51 2.43
CA ARG A 117 -6.43 21.83 1.80
C ARG A 117 -5.51 21.91 0.59
N GLY A 118 -4.28 21.41 0.73
CA GLY A 118 -3.33 21.36 -0.38
C GLY A 118 -3.85 20.59 -1.59
N ILE A 119 -4.60 19.50 -1.39
CA ILE A 119 -5.26 18.75 -2.48
C ILE A 119 -6.34 19.60 -3.15
N GLU A 120 -7.25 20.24 -2.38
CA GLU A 120 -8.33 21.07 -2.92
C GLU A 120 -7.77 22.27 -3.69
N ASP A 121 -6.80 23.00 -3.11
CA ASP A 121 -6.19 24.19 -3.70
C ASP A 121 -5.45 23.91 -5.01
N ASN A 122 -4.91 22.71 -5.18
CA ASN A 122 -4.14 22.33 -6.37
C ASN A 122 -4.94 21.47 -7.36
N TRP A 123 -6.20 21.13 -7.06
CA TRP A 123 -6.98 20.17 -7.84
C TRP A 123 -7.06 20.52 -9.33
N SER A 124 -7.49 21.74 -9.67
CA SER A 124 -7.67 22.18 -11.05
C SER A 124 -6.38 22.20 -11.86
N ARG A 125 -5.24 22.29 -11.20
CA ARG A 125 -3.92 22.23 -11.85
C ARG A 125 -3.54 20.80 -12.25
N PHE A 126 -3.84 19.81 -11.38
CA PHE A 126 -3.54 18.41 -11.66
C PHE A 126 -4.64 17.71 -12.46
N TYR A 127 -5.89 18.14 -12.29
CA TYR A 127 -7.08 17.55 -12.92
C TYR A 127 -7.96 18.60 -13.59
N PRO A 128 -7.48 19.29 -14.63
CA PRO A 128 -8.23 20.37 -15.28
C PRO A 128 -9.55 19.89 -15.90
N GLU A 129 -9.63 18.62 -16.29
CA GLU A 129 -10.81 18.01 -16.92
C GLU A 129 -11.79 17.38 -15.92
N ILE A 130 -11.44 17.34 -14.62
CA ILE A 130 -12.26 16.72 -13.58
C ILE A 130 -12.68 17.80 -12.58
N ALA A 131 -13.95 18.16 -12.60
CA ALA A 131 -14.48 19.10 -11.63
C ALA A 131 -14.39 18.49 -10.21
N TRP A 132 -13.94 19.30 -9.24
CA TRP A 132 -14.06 18.95 -7.82
C TRP A 132 -15.52 18.73 -7.44
N ALA A 133 -15.82 17.64 -6.72
CA ALA A 133 -17.18 17.31 -6.29
C ALA A 133 -17.81 18.49 -5.50
N LYS A 134 -18.95 19.01 -5.97
CA LYS A 134 -19.55 20.28 -5.49
C LYS A 134 -19.91 20.29 -4.01
N ASP A 135 -20.22 19.12 -3.46
CA ASP A 135 -20.63 18.89 -2.08
C ASP A 135 -19.47 18.55 -1.14
N LEU A 136 -18.24 18.50 -1.66
CA LEU A 136 -17.04 18.17 -0.91
C LEU A 136 -16.24 19.43 -0.56
N ARG A 137 -15.75 19.52 0.68
CA ARG A 137 -14.87 20.57 1.18
C ARG A 137 -13.75 19.96 1.99
N ALA A 138 -12.51 20.22 1.66
CA ALA A 138 -11.34 19.69 2.37
C ALA A 138 -11.32 20.08 3.85
N ALA A 139 -11.79 21.29 4.19
CA ALA A 139 -11.88 21.77 5.59
C ALA A 139 -12.77 20.90 6.47
N ASP A 140 -13.81 20.29 5.90
CA ASP A 140 -14.81 19.47 6.56
C ASP A 140 -14.48 17.96 6.52
N PHE A 141 -13.49 17.57 5.75
CA PHE A 141 -13.09 16.19 5.53
C PHE A 141 -12.19 15.66 6.67
N PRO A 142 -12.38 14.42 7.14
CA PRO A 142 -13.44 13.48 6.77
C PRO A 142 -14.71 13.56 7.61
N GLU A 143 -14.75 14.41 8.65
CA GLU A 143 -15.72 14.35 9.76
C GLU A 143 -17.16 14.55 9.31
N LYS A 144 -17.42 15.44 8.35
CA LYS A 144 -18.77 15.72 7.86
C LYS A 144 -19.28 14.78 6.77
N TYR A 145 -18.46 13.78 6.39
CA TYR A 145 -18.77 12.85 5.29
C TYR A 145 -18.92 11.40 5.77
N SER A 146 -19.39 11.20 7.01
CA SER A 146 -19.57 9.87 7.61
C SER A 146 -20.64 9.01 6.90
N ASP A 147 -21.49 9.60 6.09
CA ASP A 147 -22.44 8.91 5.21
C ASP A 147 -21.78 8.33 3.96
N ARG A 148 -20.66 8.91 3.53
CA ARG A 148 -19.88 8.48 2.35
C ARG A 148 -18.56 7.80 2.71
N ILE A 149 -18.07 7.98 3.94
CA ILE A 149 -16.77 7.45 4.38
C ILE A 149 -16.97 6.43 5.50
N GLU A 150 -16.38 5.26 5.36
CA GLU A 150 -16.32 4.24 6.40
C GLU A 150 -14.87 3.94 6.77
N LEU A 151 -14.56 3.99 8.06
CA LEU A 151 -13.23 3.73 8.61
C LEU A 151 -13.25 2.43 9.42
N ILE A 152 -12.64 1.37 8.88
CA ILE A 152 -12.52 0.07 9.54
C ILE A 152 -11.09 -0.06 10.07
N ARG A 153 -10.94 0.05 11.39
CA ARG A 153 -9.63 0.08 12.09
C ARG A 153 -9.19 -1.31 12.53
N GLU A 154 -9.13 -2.24 11.58
CA GLU A 154 -8.82 -3.64 11.79
C GLU A 154 -7.83 -4.15 10.75
N PRO A 155 -7.10 -5.26 11.05
CA PRO A 155 -6.38 -5.98 10.01
C PRO A 155 -7.33 -6.45 8.93
N ILE A 156 -6.89 -6.44 7.67
CA ILE A 156 -7.73 -6.87 6.55
C ILE A 156 -8.22 -8.31 6.72
N GLU A 157 -7.42 -9.17 7.34
CA GLU A 157 -7.74 -10.57 7.56
C GLU A 157 -8.96 -10.79 8.48
N THR A 158 -9.23 -9.84 9.38
CA THR A 158 -10.33 -9.90 10.35
C THR A 158 -11.44 -8.91 10.06
N ALA A 159 -11.21 -7.95 9.18
CA ALA A 159 -12.15 -6.90 8.87
C ALA A 159 -13.49 -7.45 8.36
N LYS A 160 -14.56 -7.04 9.03
CA LYS A 160 -15.93 -7.44 8.69
C LYS A 160 -16.64 -6.25 8.05
N THR A 161 -16.85 -6.32 6.77
CA THR A 161 -17.78 -5.44 6.08
C THR A 161 -18.83 -6.28 5.34
N GLY A 162 -20.10 -5.92 5.47
CA GLY A 162 -21.18 -6.52 4.69
C GLY A 162 -21.29 -5.95 3.28
N LYS A 163 -20.42 -4.98 2.93
CA LYS A 163 -20.48 -4.27 1.66
C LYS A 163 -19.61 -4.95 0.60
N LYS A 164 -19.99 -4.74 -0.64
CA LYS A 164 -19.21 -5.05 -1.83
C LYS A 164 -18.93 -3.79 -2.61
N TYR A 165 -17.79 -3.76 -3.28
CA TYR A 165 -17.25 -2.56 -3.91
C TYR A 165 -17.09 -2.76 -5.42
N ASP A 166 -17.24 -1.66 -6.15
CA ASP A 166 -16.93 -1.61 -7.58
C ASP A 166 -15.41 -1.68 -7.79
N ILE A 167 -14.67 -1.02 -6.88
CA ILE A 167 -13.22 -0.95 -6.91
C ILE A 167 -12.68 -1.29 -5.52
N VAL A 168 -11.70 -2.21 -5.46
CA VAL A 168 -10.85 -2.44 -4.29
C VAL A 168 -9.43 -2.06 -4.66
N CYS A 169 -8.75 -1.27 -3.84
CA CYS A 169 -7.38 -0.87 -4.15
C CYS A 169 -6.44 -0.92 -2.95
N SER A 170 -5.15 -1.01 -3.23
CA SER A 170 -4.09 -0.78 -2.24
C SER A 170 -2.82 -0.31 -2.92
N PHE A 171 -2.08 0.58 -2.26
CA PHE A 171 -0.85 1.15 -2.78
C PHE A 171 0.26 0.98 -1.75
N GLN A 172 1.23 0.10 -2.04
CA GLN A 172 2.34 -0.26 -1.14
C GLN A 172 1.87 -0.91 0.18
N VAL A 173 0.96 -1.86 0.10
CA VAL A 173 0.40 -2.60 1.24
C VAL A 173 0.61 -4.11 1.11
N GLY A 174 0.55 -4.66 -0.11
CA GLY A 174 0.68 -6.10 -0.35
C GLY A 174 1.97 -6.69 0.22
N GLU A 175 3.05 -5.93 0.19
CA GLU A 175 4.34 -6.28 0.78
C GLU A 175 4.34 -6.37 2.32
N HIS A 176 3.30 -5.87 2.97
CA HIS A 176 3.15 -5.91 4.43
C HIS A 176 2.10 -6.92 4.92
N ILE A 177 1.41 -7.58 4.00
CA ILE A 177 0.38 -8.57 4.32
C ILE A 177 1.02 -9.81 4.97
N SER A 178 0.44 -10.27 6.05
CA SER A 178 0.93 -11.43 6.82
C SER A 178 0.47 -12.76 6.25
N ASN A 179 -0.71 -12.81 5.62
CA ASN A 179 -1.30 -13.99 5.01
C ASN A 179 -1.83 -13.65 3.62
N LEU A 180 -1.08 -14.05 2.60
CA LEU A 180 -1.37 -13.73 1.21
C LEU A 180 -2.62 -14.46 0.69
N GLU A 181 -2.87 -15.70 1.13
CA GLU A 181 -4.06 -16.45 0.73
C GLU A 181 -5.33 -15.78 1.27
N SER A 182 -5.31 -15.38 2.56
CA SER A 182 -6.41 -14.60 3.13
C SER A 182 -6.62 -13.27 2.41
N PHE A 183 -5.54 -12.58 2.03
CA PHE A 183 -5.62 -11.33 1.28
C PHE A 183 -6.31 -11.54 -0.08
N ALA A 184 -5.95 -12.60 -0.82
CA ALA A 184 -6.56 -12.93 -2.09
C ALA A 184 -8.06 -13.26 -1.95
N GLU A 185 -8.44 -14.09 -0.98
CA GLU A 185 -9.83 -14.47 -0.71
C GLU A 185 -10.68 -13.25 -0.29
N ILE A 186 -10.11 -12.34 0.49
CA ILE A 186 -10.81 -11.13 0.92
C ILE A 186 -11.06 -10.21 -0.27
N ASN A 187 -10.08 -10.03 -1.16
CA ASN A 187 -10.27 -9.26 -2.38
C ASN A 187 -11.45 -9.79 -3.20
N LYS A 188 -11.52 -11.12 -3.39
CA LYS A 188 -12.66 -11.75 -4.07
C LYS A 188 -13.98 -11.47 -3.37
N ARG A 189 -14.02 -11.56 -2.04
CA ARG A 189 -15.23 -11.33 -1.24
C ARG A 189 -15.70 -9.88 -1.29
N LEU A 190 -14.76 -8.91 -1.29
CA LEU A 190 -15.08 -7.49 -1.30
C LEU A 190 -15.57 -6.99 -2.66
N LEU A 191 -15.20 -7.65 -3.76
CA LEU A 191 -15.59 -7.24 -5.09
C LEU A 191 -17.04 -7.57 -5.40
N LYS A 192 -17.76 -6.63 -6.01
CA LYS A 192 -19.02 -6.88 -6.71
C LYS A 192 -18.77 -7.80 -7.91
N PRO A 193 -19.79 -8.49 -8.43
CA PRO A 193 -19.72 -9.08 -9.77
C PRO A 193 -19.33 -7.99 -10.79
N GLY A 194 -18.27 -8.23 -11.58
CA GLY A 194 -17.71 -7.26 -12.52
C GLY A 194 -16.88 -6.14 -11.88
N GLY A 195 -16.67 -6.18 -10.57
CA GLY A 195 -15.78 -5.26 -9.88
C GLY A 195 -14.30 -5.58 -10.13
N THR A 196 -13.44 -4.58 -9.95
CA THR A 196 -12.00 -4.65 -10.21
C THR A 196 -11.21 -4.32 -8.97
N ALA A 197 -10.17 -5.12 -8.66
CA ALA A 197 -9.18 -4.70 -7.68
C ALA A 197 -7.89 -4.24 -8.37
N LEU A 198 -7.23 -3.22 -7.81
CA LEU A 198 -5.96 -2.69 -8.27
C LEU A 198 -4.97 -2.59 -7.11
N HIS A 199 -3.88 -3.36 -7.18
CA HIS A 199 -2.87 -3.40 -6.13
C HIS A 199 -1.50 -3.05 -6.68
N ARG A 200 -0.87 -2.00 -6.15
CA ARG A 200 0.54 -1.71 -6.37
C ARG A 200 1.34 -2.29 -5.23
N VAL A 201 2.22 -3.25 -5.56
CA VAL A 201 3.09 -3.96 -4.59
C VAL A 201 4.54 -3.62 -4.88
N ASP A 202 5.29 -3.23 -3.86
CA ASP A 202 6.72 -2.93 -3.91
C ASP A 202 7.51 -4.09 -3.30
N PHE A 203 8.34 -4.74 -4.11
CA PHE A 203 9.17 -5.87 -3.68
C PHE A 203 10.56 -5.46 -3.19
N GLY A 204 10.78 -4.16 -3.00
CA GLY A 204 12.03 -3.61 -2.51
C GLY A 204 12.23 -3.78 -1.01
N PRO A 205 13.44 -3.44 -0.52
CA PRO A 205 13.82 -3.59 0.88
C PRO A 205 13.12 -2.60 1.82
N HIS A 206 12.58 -1.49 1.31
CA HIS A 206 12.10 -0.32 2.04
C HIS A 206 13.17 0.32 2.94
N ASP A 207 13.19 1.64 3.04
CA ASP A 207 14.23 2.42 3.76
C ASP A 207 14.21 2.23 5.29
N CYS A 208 13.26 1.47 5.80
CA CYS A 208 13.09 1.31 7.25
C CYS A 208 14.10 0.36 7.89
N TRP A 209 14.93 -0.35 7.12
CA TRP A 209 15.80 -1.39 7.63
C TRP A 209 17.27 -0.96 7.66
N PHE A 210 17.89 -0.91 6.48
CA PHE A 210 19.29 -0.53 6.29
C PHE A 210 19.38 0.32 5.03
N GLN A 211 20.44 1.08 4.91
CA GLN A 211 20.84 1.62 3.61
C GLN A 211 21.45 0.47 2.80
N TYR A 212 20.65 -0.17 1.98
CA TYR A 212 21.12 -1.22 1.09
C TYR A 212 21.66 -0.60 -0.19
N GLU A 213 22.90 -0.95 -0.54
CA GLU A 213 23.43 -0.60 -1.87
C GLU A 213 22.76 -1.42 -2.95
N ASP A 214 22.42 -2.68 -2.64
CA ASP A 214 21.80 -3.61 -3.58
C ASP A 214 20.37 -3.93 -3.16
N PRO A 215 19.38 -3.87 -4.08
CA PRO A 215 17.96 -4.04 -3.77
C PRO A 215 17.61 -5.45 -3.28
N LEU A 216 18.47 -6.46 -3.46
CA LEU A 216 18.23 -7.83 -3.03
C LEU A 216 18.95 -8.21 -1.73
N THR A 217 19.77 -7.31 -1.16
CA THR A 217 20.54 -7.60 0.05
C THR A 217 19.69 -8.13 1.20
N PHE A 218 18.48 -7.60 1.39
CA PHE A 218 17.57 -8.01 2.46
C PHE A 218 17.09 -9.47 2.34
N LEU A 219 17.21 -10.09 1.18
CA LEU A 219 16.87 -11.50 0.94
C LEU A 219 17.95 -12.47 1.45
N GLN A 220 19.12 -11.98 1.89
CA GLN A 220 20.15 -12.78 2.53
C GLN A 220 19.80 -13.14 3.97
N PHE A 221 18.99 -12.31 4.65
CA PHE A 221 18.73 -12.49 6.07
C PHE A 221 17.91 -13.76 6.35
N PRO A 222 18.24 -14.51 7.43
CA PRO A 222 17.41 -15.61 7.91
C PRO A 222 16.01 -15.12 8.32
N ASP A 223 14.99 -15.97 8.18
CA ASP A 223 13.61 -15.60 8.48
C ASP A 223 13.37 -15.26 9.95
N ASN A 224 14.07 -15.95 10.85
CA ASN A 224 14.00 -15.65 12.29
C ASN A 224 14.52 -14.25 12.61
N LEU A 225 15.63 -13.84 11.98
CA LEU A 225 16.19 -12.50 12.13
C LEU A 225 15.25 -11.45 11.54
N TRP A 226 14.71 -11.72 10.35
CA TRP A 226 13.75 -10.84 9.71
C TRP A 226 12.52 -10.60 10.58
N ARG A 227 11.94 -11.66 11.16
CA ARG A 227 10.81 -11.58 12.09
C ARG A 227 11.15 -10.84 13.39
N LEU A 228 12.33 -11.09 13.95
CA LEU A 228 12.78 -10.42 15.18
C LEU A 228 12.75 -8.89 15.04
N THR A 229 13.01 -8.38 13.86
CA THR A 229 13.16 -6.95 13.62
C THR A 229 11.89 -6.29 13.08
N GLY A 230 10.85 -7.06 12.69
CA GLY A 230 9.73 -6.52 11.96
C GLY A 230 8.32 -6.97 12.33
N SER A 231 8.15 -8.01 13.14
CA SER A 231 6.84 -8.62 13.41
C SER A 231 5.76 -7.66 13.96
N ASN A 232 6.16 -6.62 14.70
CA ASN A 232 5.25 -5.62 15.27
C ASN A 232 5.23 -4.30 14.49
N ARG A 233 6.01 -4.17 13.41
CA ARG A 233 6.21 -2.91 12.69
C ARG A 233 5.63 -2.89 11.27
N GLY A 234 5.15 -4.03 10.79
CA GLY A 234 4.70 -4.15 9.41
C GLY A 234 5.86 -4.01 8.41
N THR A 235 7.00 -4.67 8.68
CA THR A 235 8.10 -4.75 7.69
C THR A 235 7.68 -5.60 6.50
N PRO A 236 8.33 -5.43 5.33
CA PRO A 236 8.01 -6.22 4.13
C PRO A 236 8.05 -7.73 4.40
N ASN A 237 7.09 -8.45 3.86
CA ASN A 237 6.94 -9.89 4.05
C ASN A 237 7.97 -10.75 3.29
N ARG A 238 8.70 -10.15 2.34
CA ARG A 238 9.67 -10.78 1.43
C ARG A 238 9.07 -11.82 0.47
N LEU A 239 7.74 -11.85 0.33
CA LEU A 239 7.09 -12.62 -0.73
C LEU A 239 7.47 -12.04 -2.09
N ARG A 240 7.47 -12.89 -3.12
CA ARG A 240 7.85 -12.48 -4.46
C ARG A 240 6.66 -12.55 -5.41
N HIS A 241 6.80 -11.92 -6.55
CA HIS A 241 5.75 -11.76 -7.56
C HIS A 241 4.97 -13.05 -7.85
N HIS A 242 5.67 -14.18 -8.07
CA HIS A 242 5.02 -15.46 -8.38
C HIS A 242 4.14 -15.99 -7.24
N GLU A 243 4.47 -15.66 -5.97
CA GLU A 243 3.66 -16.07 -4.82
C GLU A 243 2.32 -15.31 -4.81
N PHE A 244 2.33 -14.01 -5.20
CA PHE A 244 1.11 -13.20 -5.38
C PHE A 244 0.24 -13.74 -6.52
N MET A 245 0.84 -14.03 -7.67
CA MET A 245 0.12 -14.63 -8.80
C MET A 245 -0.59 -15.90 -8.38
N ASN A 246 0.14 -16.82 -7.78
CA ASN A 246 -0.40 -18.11 -7.33
C ASN A 246 -1.56 -17.94 -6.31
N ALA A 247 -1.46 -16.99 -5.39
CA ALA A 247 -2.50 -16.76 -4.39
C ALA A 247 -3.77 -16.20 -5.02
N PHE A 248 -3.66 -15.23 -5.93
CA PHE A 248 -4.81 -14.65 -6.62
C PHE A 248 -5.51 -15.67 -7.53
N GLU A 249 -4.74 -16.45 -8.28
CA GLU A 249 -5.27 -17.51 -9.16
C GLU A 249 -5.96 -18.61 -8.36
N LYS A 250 -5.38 -19.07 -7.24
CA LYS A 250 -6.00 -20.05 -6.34
C LYS A 250 -7.32 -19.54 -5.75
N ALA A 251 -7.41 -18.25 -5.44
CA ALA A 251 -8.66 -17.64 -5.02
C ALA A 251 -9.71 -17.56 -6.16
N GLY A 252 -9.33 -17.86 -7.39
CA GLY A 252 -10.21 -17.80 -8.57
C GLY A 252 -10.42 -16.38 -9.08
N LEU A 253 -9.48 -15.48 -8.84
CA LEU A 253 -9.42 -14.16 -9.45
C LEU A 253 -8.73 -14.26 -10.81
N ALA A 254 -9.23 -13.56 -11.82
CA ALA A 254 -8.46 -13.30 -13.04
C ALA A 254 -7.42 -12.23 -12.75
N VAL A 255 -6.17 -12.48 -13.14
CA VAL A 255 -5.04 -11.59 -12.87
C VAL A 255 -4.50 -11.03 -14.17
N GLU A 256 -4.46 -9.71 -14.27
CA GLU A 256 -3.78 -8.96 -15.33
C GLU A 256 -2.60 -8.21 -14.69
N ILE A 257 -1.41 -8.29 -15.28
CA ILE A 257 -0.27 -7.47 -14.90
C ILE A 257 -0.37 -6.15 -15.67
N ALA A 258 -0.89 -5.12 -15.00
CA ALA A 258 -1.06 -3.81 -15.61
C ALA A 258 0.28 -3.08 -15.80
N LYS A 259 1.24 -3.31 -14.89
CA LYS A 259 2.62 -2.82 -14.98
C LYS A 259 3.54 -3.72 -14.17
N ILE A 260 4.78 -3.90 -14.67
CA ILE A 260 5.86 -4.54 -13.95
C ILE A 260 7.14 -3.73 -14.17
N ASP A 261 7.82 -3.39 -13.09
CA ASP A 261 9.12 -2.72 -13.09
C ASP A 261 10.13 -3.66 -12.43
N TYR A 262 11.33 -3.73 -13.00
CA TYR A 262 12.42 -4.55 -12.49
C TYR A 262 13.49 -3.67 -11.85
N PHE A 263 14.23 -4.22 -10.90
CA PHE A 263 15.49 -3.61 -10.48
C PHE A 263 16.47 -3.61 -11.65
N GLU A 264 17.04 -2.45 -11.95
CA GLU A 264 17.91 -2.28 -13.12
C GLU A 264 19.17 -3.12 -13.00
N GLU A 265 19.79 -3.15 -11.81
CA GLU A 265 21.03 -3.87 -11.56
C GLU A 265 21.04 -4.50 -10.17
N THR A 266 21.76 -5.59 -10.04
CA THR A 266 22.12 -6.21 -8.77
C THR A 266 23.55 -6.76 -8.83
N SER A 267 24.34 -6.39 -7.85
CA SER A 267 25.69 -6.90 -7.64
C SER A 267 25.75 -8.10 -6.69
N ILE A 268 24.58 -8.54 -6.21
CA ILE A 268 24.51 -9.58 -5.20
C ILE A 268 25.00 -10.93 -5.71
N ASP A 269 25.78 -11.61 -4.87
CA ASP A 269 26.07 -13.01 -5.06
C ASP A 269 24.86 -13.86 -4.66
N PHE A 270 24.15 -14.41 -5.64
CA PHE A 270 22.93 -15.19 -5.41
C PHE A 270 23.15 -16.42 -4.51
N THR A 271 24.39 -16.90 -4.37
CA THR A 271 24.72 -18.02 -3.46
C THR A 271 24.60 -17.60 -1.97
N LYS A 272 24.67 -16.30 -1.69
CA LYS A 272 24.54 -15.72 -0.33
C LYS A 272 23.09 -15.48 0.08
N LEU A 273 22.14 -15.54 -0.83
CA LEU A 273 20.73 -15.41 -0.49
C LEU A 273 20.27 -16.50 0.48
N ASN A 274 19.23 -16.22 1.27
CA ASN A 274 18.60 -17.26 2.08
C ASN A 274 18.15 -18.44 1.20
N LYS A 275 18.20 -19.67 1.74
CA LYS A 275 17.89 -20.91 1.01
C LYS A 275 16.59 -20.82 0.20
N LYS A 276 15.54 -20.23 0.76
CA LYS A 276 14.25 -20.00 0.08
C LYS A 276 14.46 -19.28 -1.25
N PHE A 277 15.21 -18.19 -1.26
CA PHE A 277 15.37 -17.33 -2.44
C PHE A 277 16.37 -17.86 -3.44
N ARG A 278 17.38 -18.63 -3.00
CA ARG A 278 18.34 -19.28 -3.92
C ARG A 278 17.69 -20.26 -4.90
N GLN A 279 16.53 -20.81 -4.53
CA GLN A 279 15.81 -21.79 -5.34
C GLN A 279 14.81 -21.11 -6.31
N MET A 280 14.61 -19.80 -6.20
CA MET A 280 13.71 -19.05 -7.07
C MET A 280 14.38 -18.66 -8.38
N PRO A 281 13.62 -18.56 -9.48
CA PRO A 281 14.13 -18.02 -10.73
C PRO A 281 14.67 -16.58 -10.51
N ARG A 282 15.82 -16.30 -11.10
CA ARG A 282 16.47 -14.98 -10.97
C ARG A 282 15.54 -13.84 -11.39
N GLU A 283 14.83 -14.02 -12.47
CA GLU A 283 13.86 -13.05 -13.01
C GLU A 283 12.79 -12.69 -11.96
N SER A 284 12.27 -13.68 -11.23
CA SER A 284 11.30 -13.46 -10.16
C SER A 284 11.87 -12.65 -8.99
N LEU A 285 13.17 -12.76 -8.71
CA LEU A 285 13.84 -12.00 -7.67
C LEU A 285 14.08 -10.54 -8.07
N LEU A 286 14.27 -10.27 -9.36
CA LEU A 286 14.54 -8.94 -9.89
C LEU A 286 13.28 -8.07 -10.05
N VAL A 287 12.09 -8.63 -9.87
CA VAL A 287 10.86 -7.83 -9.89
C VAL A 287 10.89 -6.82 -8.75
N GLY A 288 10.78 -5.54 -9.09
CA GLY A 288 10.81 -4.41 -8.15
C GLY A 288 9.42 -3.94 -7.75
N VAL A 289 8.58 -3.58 -8.72
CA VAL A 289 7.20 -3.11 -8.47
C VAL A 289 6.26 -3.79 -9.46
N VAL A 290 5.09 -4.20 -8.96
CA VAL A 290 4.03 -4.73 -9.83
C VAL A 290 2.71 -4.03 -9.52
N ILE A 291 1.96 -3.73 -10.57
CA ILE A 291 0.57 -3.32 -10.48
C ILE A 291 -0.28 -4.48 -10.98
N TYR A 292 -0.98 -5.12 -10.04
CA TYR A 292 -1.95 -6.18 -10.32
C TYR A 292 -3.33 -5.57 -10.52
N LYS A 293 -3.99 -5.96 -11.61
CA LYS A 293 -5.41 -5.73 -11.81
C LYS A 293 -6.13 -7.06 -11.72
N LEU A 294 -7.07 -7.17 -10.79
CA LEU A 294 -7.78 -8.39 -10.47
C LEU A 294 -9.25 -8.22 -10.80
N CYS A 295 -9.85 -9.23 -11.42
CA CYS A 295 -11.29 -9.25 -11.69
C CYS A 295 -11.93 -10.50 -11.08
N ASN A 296 -13.16 -10.35 -10.57
CA ASN A 296 -13.93 -11.46 -10.06
C ASN A 296 -14.69 -12.13 -11.22
N ASN A 297 -14.18 -13.27 -11.69
CA ASN A 297 -14.70 -14.00 -12.84
C ASN A 297 -16.01 -14.79 -12.58
N LEU A 298 -16.86 -14.38 -11.66
CA LEU A 298 -18.13 -15.11 -11.41
C LEU A 298 -19.06 -15.26 -12.63
N ASN A 299 -18.78 -14.57 -13.74
CA ASN A 299 -19.61 -14.64 -14.95
C ASN A 299 -19.09 -15.60 -16.05
N ALA A 300 -17.92 -16.24 -15.92
CA ALA A 300 -17.39 -17.13 -16.96
C ALA A 300 -17.98 -18.55 -16.93
N LYS A 301 -18.70 -18.94 -15.88
CA LYS A 301 -19.27 -20.29 -15.74
C LYS A 301 -20.78 -20.42 -16.04
N ASN A 302 -21.48 -19.31 -16.36
CA ASN A 302 -22.92 -19.32 -16.68
C ASN A 302 -23.22 -18.89 -18.11
N ALA A 303 -22.25 -18.99 -19.01
CA ALA A 303 -22.42 -18.67 -20.44
C ALA A 303 -22.20 -19.91 -21.34
N ASP A 304 -22.42 -21.13 -20.80
CA ASP A 304 -22.49 -22.37 -21.59
C ASP A 304 -23.91 -22.98 -21.44
#